data_9097acaa2754f87f0e7c1d3bac18575c
#
_entry.id   9097acaa2754f87f0e7c1d3bac18575c
#
_cell.length_a   1.000
_cell.length_b   1.000
_cell.length_c   1.000
_cell.angle_alpha   90.00
_cell.angle_beta   90.00
_cell.angle_gamma   90.00
#
_symmetry.space_group_name_H-M   'P 1'
#
loop_
_entity.id
_entity.type
_entity.pdbx_description
1 polymer ?
#
loop_
_entity_poly.entity_id
_entity_poly.type
_entity_poly.pdbx_seq_one_letter_code
_entity_poly.pdbx_strand_id
1 'polypeptide(L)'
;MNNYFKPTLKNLSQGARLEYVRKLRYMSKDDVADYFDLGGERKERTISRYENNSRVPSNERLKELAKLYNVSINAIKEYKYEDPIDTIYMLMWLEEQFPYYELNLDYDCIKGTAYNMNIQKGLDEWMEMREQRENGK
;
A
#
# COMPACT_ATOMS: atom_id res chain seq x y z
N MET A 1 -33.45 8.26 -2.99
CA MET A 1 -32.62 7.06 -2.90
C MET A 1 -31.21 7.45 -2.56
N ASN A 2 -30.77 6.94 -1.47
CA ASN A 2 -29.48 7.35 -0.93
C ASN A 2 -28.37 6.61 -1.64
N ASN A 3 -27.76 7.27 -2.62
CA ASN A 3 -26.44 6.87 -3.06
C ASN A 3 -25.45 7.16 -1.95
N TYR A 4 -25.55 6.38 -0.88
CA TYR A 4 -24.46 6.43 0.06
C TYR A 4 -23.19 6.04 -0.68
N PHE A 5 -22.23 6.87 -0.53
CA PHE A 5 -20.88 6.63 -0.95
C PHE A 5 -20.51 5.19 -0.56
N LYS A 6 -20.47 4.31 -1.54
CA LYS A 6 -19.78 3.04 -1.39
C LYS A 6 -18.34 3.31 -1.74
N PRO A 7 -17.44 3.27 -0.79
CA PRO A 7 -16.05 3.34 -1.17
C PRO A 7 -15.79 2.20 -2.14
N THR A 8 -15.56 2.56 -3.39
CA THR A 8 -15.09 1.56 -4.34
C THR A 8 -13.63 1.31 -3.98
N LEU A 9 -13.35 0.14 -3.50
CA LEU A 9 -11.99 -0.28 -3.20
C LEU A 9 -11.12 -0.38 -4.47
N LYS A 10 -11.67 -0.02 -5.61
CA LYS A 10 -10.97 -0.05 -6.90
C LYS A 10 -9.67 0.75 -6.87
N ASN A 11 -9.71 1.91 -6.22
CA ASN A 11 -8.52 2.74 -6.08
C ASN A 11 -7.56 2.24 -4.99
N LEU A 12 -7.97 1.21 -4.26
CA LEU A 12 -7.18 0.57 -3.21
C LEU A 12 -6.74 -0.82 -3.60
N SER A 13 -6.96 -1.22 -4.86
CA SER A 13 -6.49 -2.50 -5.37
C SER A 13 -4.98 -2.58 -5.26
N GLN A 14 -4.45 -3.78 -5.24
CA GLN A 14 -3.00 -3.99 -5.21
C GLN A 14 -2.30 -3.24 -6.35
N GLY A 15 -2.85 -3.32 -7.56
CA GLY A 15 -2.26 -2.63 -8.71
C GLY A 15 -2.27 -1.11 -8.56
N ALA A 16 -3.36 -0.55 -8.06
CA ALA A 16 -3.46 0.89 -7.81
C ALA A 16 -2.45 1.35 -6.76
N ARG A 17 -2.25 0.56 -5.70
CA ARG A 17 -1.27 0.85 -4.66
C ARG A 17 0.16 0.76 -5.19
N LEU A 18 0.45 -0.25 -6.00
CA LEU A 18 1.76 -0.38 -6.65
C LEU A 18 2.05 0.83 -7.54
N GLU A 19 1.09 1.24 -8.35
CA GLU A 19 1.24 2.43 -9.21
C GLU A 19 1.47 3.68 -8.39
N TYR A 20 0.69 3.87 -7.34
CA TYR A 20 0.83 5.03 -6.46
C TYR A 20 2.23 5.10 -5.85
N VAL A 21 2.71 4.00 -5.29
CA VAL A 21 4.03 3.94 -4.65
C VAL A 21 5.15 4.17 -5.67
N ARG A 22 5.03 3.59 -6.87
CA ARG A 22 6.00 3.82 -7.94
C ARG A 22 6.11 5.31 -8.29
N LYS A 23 4.96 5.96 -8.49
CA LYS A 23 4.91 7.39 -8.81
C LYS A 23 5.45 8.25 -7.67
N LEU A 24 5.17 7.86 -6.43
CA LEU A 24 5.70 8.54 -5.24
C LEU A 24 7.23 8.55 -5.23
N ARG A 25 7.85 7.51 -5.79
CA ARG A 25 9.31 7.39 -5.90
C ARG A 25 9.86 7.97 -7.20
N TYR A 26 9.03 8.63 -8.01
CA TYR A 26 9.43 9.25 -9.28
C TYR A 26 10.05 8.25 -10.26
N MET A 27 9.59 7.00 -10.23
CA MET A 27 10.06 5.95 -11.13
C MET A 27 9.07 5.72 -12.26
N SER A 28 9.58 5.57 -13.48
CA SER A 28 8.78 5.11 -14.60
C SER A 28 8.63 3.59 -14.56
N LYS A 29 7.70 3.05 -15.32
CA LYS A 29 7.58 1.59 -15.48
C LYS A 29 8.86 0.99 -16.06
N ASP A 30 9.49 1.71 -16.98
CA ASP A 30 10.76 1.29 -17.58
C ASP A 30 11.86 1.20 -16.53
N ASP A 31 11.94 2.18 -15.64
CA ASP A 31 12.91 2.16 -14.55
C ASP A 31 12.77 0.90 -13.69
N VAL A 32 11.55 0.54 -13.35
CA VAL A 32 11.27 -0.66 -12.55
C VAL A 32 11.61 -1.92 -13.34
N ALA A 33 11.25 -1.96 -14.62
CA ALA A 33 11.57 -3.08 -15.50
C ALA A 33 13.09 -3.27 -15.61
N ASP A 34 13.84 -2.20 -15.72
CA ASP A 34 15.30 -2.24 -15.79
C ASP A 34 15.90 -2.77 -14.49
N TYR A 35 15.34 -2.40 -13.35
CA TYR A 35 15.79 -2.92 -12.05
C TYR A 35 15.67 -4.43 -11.98
N PHE A 36 14.64 -5.01 -12.60
CA PHE A 36 14.39 -6.45 -12.61
C PHE A 36 14.96 -7.16 -13.84
N ASP A 37 15.77 -6.48 -14.64
CA ASP A 37 16.33 -7.03 -15.87
C ASP A 37 15.27 -7.54 -16.86
N LEU A 38 14.11 -6.91 -16.88
CA LEU A 38 13.06 -7.23 -17.83
C LEU A 38 13.41 -6.61 -19.18
N GLY A 39 13.72 -7.44 -20.16
CA GLY A 39 14.13 -6.99 -21.48
C GLY A 39 13.00 -6.97 -22.50
N GLY A 40 13.35 -6.53 -23.73
CA GLY A 40 12.48 -6.53 -24.89
C GLY A 40 11.89 -5.17 -25.21
N GLU A 41 11.18 -5.08 -26.34
CA GLU A 41 10.57 -3.83 -26.81
C GLU A 41 9.51 -3.27 -25.86
N ARG A 42 8.86 -4.18 -25.09
CA ARG A 42 7.83 -3.82 -24.12
C ARG A 42 8.23 -4.29 -22.73
N LYS A 43 9.39 -3.86 -22.28
CA LYS A 43 9.90 -4.25 -20.96
C LYS A 43 8.98 -3.83 -19.81
N GLU A 44 8.24 -2.74 -19.98
CA GLU A 44 7.31 -2.22 -18.99
C GLU A 44 6.02 -3.05 -18.86
N ARG A 45 5.81 -4.01 -19.74
CA ARG A 45 4.56 -4.78 -19.81
C ARG A 45 4.24 -5.54 -18.54
N THR A 46 5.22 -6.16 -17.93
CA THR A 46 5.03 -6.89 -16.68
C THR A 46 4.58 -5.94 -15.57
N ILE A 47 5.22 -4.78 -15.47
CA ILE A 47 4.86 -3.77 -14.47
C ILE A 47 3.45 -3.24 -14.72
N SER A 48 3.10 -2.97 -15.97
CA SER A 48 1.74 -2.55 -16.33
C SER A 48 0.69 -3.58 -15.92
N ARG A 49 0.98 -4.86 -16.09
CA ARG A 49 0.07 -5.95 -15.69
C ARG A 49 -0.12 -6.02 -14.19
N TYR A 50 0.94 -5.78 -13.43
CA TYR A 50 0.83 -5.69 -11.97
C TYR A 50 -0.07 -4.51 -11.57
N GLU A 51 0.13 -3.37 -12.20
CA GLU A 51 -0.58 -2.13 -11.84
C GLU A 51 -2.04 -2.11 -12.30
N ASN A 52 -2.38 -2.86 -13.35
CA ASN A 52 -3.76 -2.97 -13.82
C ASN A 52 -4.49 -4.20 -13.28
N ASN A 53 -3.88 -4.94 -12.36
CA ASN A 53 -4.43 -6.13 -11.72
C ASN A 53 -4.62 -7.32 -12.67
N SER A 54 -4.01 -7.31 -13.86
CA SER A 54 -4.05 -8.44 -14.78
C SER A 54 -3.17 -9.59 -14.30
N ARG A 55 -2.18 -9.30 -13.48
CA ARG A 55 -1.25 -10.27 -12.94
C ARG A 55 -0.89 -9.90 -11.51
N VAL A 56 -0.87 -10.91 -10.64
CA VAL A 56 -0.46 -10.75 -9.25
C VAL A 56 1.04 -11.07 -9.15
N PRO A 57 1.84 -10.15 -8.61
CA PRO A 57 3.26 -10.46 -8.39
C PRO A 57 3.43 -11.62 -7.42
N SER A 58 4.45 -12.45 -7.63
CA SER A 58 4.81 -13.48 -6.67
C SER A 58 5.27 -12.87 -5.35
N ASN A 59 5.27 -13.65 -4.28
CA ASN A 59 5.75 -13.17 -2.98
C ASN A 59 7.20 -12.68 -3.06
N GLU A 60 8.03 -13.37 -3.81
CA GLU A 60 9.42 -12.95 -4.00
C GLU A 60 9.51 -11.61 -4.73
N ARG A 61 8.71 -11.46 -5.79
CA ARG A 61 8.65 -10.20 -6.55
C ARG A 61 8.13 -9.06 -5.67
N LEU A 62 7.14 -9.33 -4.83
CA LEU A 62 6.63 -8.32 -3.89
C LEU A 62 7.70 -7.87 -2.89
N LYS A 63 8.49 -8.80 -2.37
CA LYS A 63 9.60 -8.46 -1.47
C LYS A 63 10.62 -7.57 -2.17
N GLU A 64 10.94 -7.87 -3.41
CA GLU A 64 11.86 -7.06 -4.20
C GLU A 64 11.28 -5.68 -4.51
N LEU A 65 10.01 -5.62 -4.85
CA LEU A 65 9.32 -4.34 -5.09
C LEU A 65 9.26 -3.50 -3.81
N ALA A 66 8.97 -4.10 -2.67
CA ALA A 66 8.96 -3.41 -1.39
C ALA A 66 10.33 -2.81 -1.08
N LYS A 67 11.39 -3.55 -1.36
CA LYS A 67 12.76 -3.10 -1.19
C LYS A 67 13.09 -1.95 -2.15
N LEU A 68 12.74 -2.11 -3.42
CA LEU A 68 12.97 -1.08 -4.44
C LEU A 68 12.26 0.22 -4.10
N TYR A 69 10.99 0.13 -3.71
CA TYR A 69 10.18 1.30 -3.38
C TYR A 69 10.41 1.81 -1.96
N ASN A 70 11.18 1.07 -1.15
CA ASN A 70 11.44 1.39 0.25
C ASN A 70 10.14 1.58 1.04
N VAL A 71 9.28 0.60 0.95
CA VAL A 71 8.01 0.54 1.70
C VAL A 71 7.88 -0.82 2.37
N SER A 72 7.00 -0.89 3.38
CA SER A 72 6.63 -2.18 3.96
C SER A 72 5.92 -3.03 2.90
N ILE A 73 6.18 -4.33 2.90
CA ILE A 73 5.45 -5.26 2.04
C ILE A 73 3.95 -5.20 2.32
N ASN A 74 3.56 -4.88 3.54
CA ASN A 74 2.15 -4.75 3.91
C ASN A 74 1.45 -3.61 3.14
N ALA A 75 2.20 -2.62 2.67
CA ALA A 75 1.62 -1.54 1.88
C ALA A 75 1.22 -1.99 0.47
N ILE A 76 1.90 -2.98 -0.09
CA ILE A 76 1.76 -3.36 -1.50
C ILE A 76 1.27 -4.80 -1.72
N LYS A 77 1.18 -5.62 -0.67
CA LYS A 77 0.67 -6.98 -0.80
C LYS A 77 -0.82 -7.00 -1.09
N GLU A 78 -1.32 -8.13 -1.55
CA GLU A 78 -2.75 -8.35 -1.69
C GLU A 78 -3.37 -8.56 -0.30
N TYR A 79 -4.45 -7.83 0.00
CA TYR A 79 -5.11 -7.95 1.30
C TYR A 79 -6.20 -9.01 1.24
N LYS A 80 -6.07 -10.02 2.08
CA LYS A 80 -7.05 -11.09 2.22
C LYS A 80 -7.94 -10.92 3.44
N TYR A 81 -7.60 -9.97 4.31
CA TYR A 81 -8.34 -9.67 5.55
C TYR A 81 -8.46 -10.86 6.51
N GLU A 82 -7.54 -11.79 6.39
CA GLU A 82 -7.36 -12.89 7.33
C GLU A 82 -6.48 -12.47 8.51
N ASP A 83 -5.63 -11.49 8.29
CA ASP A 83 -4.75 -10.90 9.29
C ASP A 83 -5.20 -9.46 9.58
N PRO A 84 -5.36 -9.10 10.88
CA PRO A 84 -5.77 -7.75 11.26
C PRO A 84 -4.87 -6.63 10.71
N ILE A 85 -3.62 -6.93 10.40
CA ILE A 85 -2.70 -5.94 9.82
C ILE A 85 -3.22 -5.44 8.47
N ASP A 86 -3.91 -6.28 7.71
CA ASP A 86 -4.48 -5.90 6.42
C ASP A 86 -5.52 -4.79 6.58
N THR A 87 -6.34 -4.88 7.63
CA THR A 87 -7.31 -3.84 7.95
C THR A 87 -6.64 -2.52 8.31
N ILE A 88 -5.59 -2.58 9.12
CA ILE A 88 -4.84 -1.38 9.51
C ILE A 88 -4.24 -0.69 8.28
N TYR A 89 -3.61 -1.44 7.40
CA TYR A 89 -3.06 -0.86 6.17
C TYR A 89 -4.14 -0.31 5.24
N MET A 90 -5.30 -0.95 5.20
CA MET A 90 -6.45 -0.42 4.45
C MET A 90 -6.84 0.98 4.98
N LEU A 91 -6.91 1.14 6.31
CA LEU A 91 -7.22 2.42 6.92
C LEU A 91 -6.15 3.47 6.60
N MET A 92 -4.88 3.08 6.61
CA MET A 92 -3.77 3.96 6.23
C MET A 92 -3.93 4.45 4.78
N TRP A 93 -4.27 3.55 3.88
CA TRP A 93 -4.49 3.91 2.47
C TRP A 93 -5.71 4.82 2.29
N LEU A 94 -6.77 4.60 3.05
CA LEU A 94 -7.93 5.50 3.03
C LEU A 94 -7.53 6.91 3.47
N GLU A 95 -6.75 7.03 4.52
CA GLU A 95 -6.23 8.31 4.98
C GLU A 95 -5.37 8.99 3.91
N GLU A 96 -4.53 8.23 3.22
CA GLU A 96 -3.67 8.75 2.16
C GLU A 96 -4.44 9.32 0.97
N GLN A 97 -5.61 8.75 0.67
CA GLN A 97 -6.46 9.23 -0.43
C GLN A 97 -7.19 10.53 -0.12
N PHE A 98 -7.32 10.89 1.14
CA PHE A 98 -8.04 12.07 1.58
C PHE A 98 -7.08 13.03 2.30
N PRO A 99 -6.32 13.85 1.55
CA PRO A 99 -5.23 14.65 2.13
C PRO A 99 -5.70 15.71 3.13
N TYR A 100 -6.99 16.05 3.12
CA TYR A 100 -7.58 17.01 4.05
C TYR A 100 -8.36 16.34 5.18
N TYR A 101 -8.30 15.02 5.25
CA TYR A 101 -9.07 14.24 6.20
C TYR A 101 -8.14 13.28 6.94
N GLU A 102 -8.13 13.39 8.23
CA GLU A 102 -7.33 12.54 9.08
C GLU A 102 -8.26 11.61 9.87
N LEU A 103 -7.98 10.32 9.83
CA LEU A 103 -8.74 9.36 10.61
C LEU A 103 -8.32 9.48 12.07
N ASN A 104 -9.24 9.93 12.90
CA ASN A 104 -9.02 9.99 14.33
C ASN A 104 -9.42 8.68 14.98
N LEU A 105 -8.44 7.82 15.16
CA LEU A 105 -8.61 6.58 15.90
C LEU A 105 -8.03 6.78 17.30
N ASP A 106 -8.79 6.34 18.30
CA ASP A 106 -8.29 6.33 19.67
C ASP A 106 -7.29 5.18 19.80
N TYR A 107 -6.02 5.52 19.64
CA TYR A 107 -4.92 4.55 19.68
C TYR A 107 -4.92 3.75 20.98
N ASP A 108 -5.12 4.41 22.13
CA ASP A 108 -5.09 3.75 23.42
C ASP A 108 -6.26 2.76 23.58
N CYS A 109 -7.42 3.12 23.09
CA CYS A 109 -8.60 2.26 23.11
C CYS A 109 -8.39 1.02 22.22
N ILE A 110 -7.91 1.23 21.02
CA ILE A 110 -7.61 0.14 20.08
C ILE A 110 -6.51 -0.76 20.64
N LYS A 111 -5.46 -0.19 21.18
CA LYS A 111 -4.35 -0.90 21.79
C LYS A 111 -4.79 -1.73 23.00
N GLY A 112 -5.68 -1.18 23.81
CA GLY A 112 -6.21 -1.87 24.98
C GLY A 112 -7.05 -3.10 24.64
N THR A 113 -7.65 -3.14 23.47
CA THR A 113 -8.47 -4.25 23.01
C THR A 113 -7.74 -5.22 22.09
N ALA A 114 -6.60 -4.82 21.57
CA ALA A 114 -5.85 -5.61 20.59
C ALA A 114 -4.78 -6.46 21.27
N TYR A 115 -5.14 -7.69 21.61
CA TYR A 115 -4.16 -8.66 22.13
C TYR A 115 -3.30 -9.27 21.02
N ASN A 116 -3.49 -8.86 19.78
CA ASN A 116 -2.78 -9.42 18.64
C ASN A 116 -1.55 -8.58 18.34
N MET A 117 -0.38 -9.22 18.31
CA MET A 117 0.90 -8.54 18.00
C MET A 117 0.90 -7.88 16.63
N ASN A 118 0.17 -8.43 15.67
CA ASN A 118 0.11 -7.86 14.32
C ASN A 118 -0.68 -6.56 14.28
N ILE A 119 -1.71 -6.44 15.10
CA ILE A 119 -2.44 -5.16 15.26
C ILE A 119 -1.52 -4.12 15.86
N GLN A 120 -0.82 -4.48 16.93
CA GLN A 120 0.11 -3.58 17.59
C GLN A 120 1.20 -3.10 16.61
N LYS A 121 1.77 -4.03 15.85
CA LYS A 121 2.78 -3.72 14.86
C LYS A 121 2.22 -2.76 13.79
N GLY A 122 1.03 -3.02 13.28
CA GLY A 122 0.38 -2.16 12.29
C GLY A 122 0.11 -0.76 12.83
N LEU A 123 -0.33 -0.64 14.06
CA LEU A 123 -0.57 0.65 14.70
C LEU A 123 0.74 1.43 14.90
N ASP A 124 1.80 0.75 15.33
CA ASP A 124 3.12 1.36 15.51
C ASP A 124 3.68 1.86 14.18
N GLU A 125 3.56 1.08 13.12
CA GLU A 125 3.97 1.47 11.77
C GLU A 125 3.16 2.68 11.27
N TRP A 126 1.86 2.71 11.57
CA TRP A 126 1.01 3.83 11.19
C TRP A 126 1.43 5.13 11.89
N MET A 127 1.67 5.05 13.20
CA MET A 127 2.15 6.21 13.96
C MET A 127 3.49 6.71 13.42
N GLU A 128 4.40 5.81 13.10
CA GLU A 128 5.68 6.15 12.49
C GLU A 128 5.51 6.86 11.14
N MET A 129 4.63 6.36 10.30
CA MET A 129 4.34 6.97 9.00
C MET A 129 3.76 8.39 9.16
N ARG A 130 2.90 8.60 10.14
CA ARG A 130 2.37 9.94 10.43
C ARG A 130 3.49 10.90 10.84
N GLU A 131 4.40 10.46 11.70
CA GLU A 131 5.54 11.27 12.11
C GLU A 131 6.42 11.64 10.91
N GLN A 132 6.70 10.67 10.04
CA GLN A 132 7.48 10.91 8.83
C GLN A 132 6.79 11.92 7.91
N ARG A 133 5.48 11.83 7.77
CA ARG A 133 4.70 12.77 6.97
C ARG A 133 4.80 14.19 7.52
N GLU A 134 4.71 14.35 8.82
CA GLU A 134 4.82 15.65 9.48
C GLU A 134 6.21 16.24 9.37
N ASN A 135 7.24 15.42 9.48
CA ASN A 135 8.63 15.83 9.48
C ASN A 135 9.25 15.90 8.09
N GLY A 136 8.69 15.17 7.13
CA GLY A 136 9.25 15.02 5.79
C GLY A 136 8.73 16.01 4.76
N LYS A 137 8.11 17.06 5.18
CA LYS A 137 7.56 18.07 4.27
C LYS A 137 8.64 18.82 3.49
#